data_5440dcd969917aebe2b7e24ee07103b9
#
_entry.id   5440dcd969917aebe2b7e24ee07103b9
#
_cell.length_a   1.000
_cell.length_b   1.000
_cell.length_c   1.000
_cell.angle_alpha   90.00
_cell.angle_beta   90.00
_cell.angle_gamma   90.00
#
_symmetry.space_group_name_H-M   'P 1'
#
loop_
_entity.id
_entity.type
_entity.pdbx_description
1 polymer ?
#
loop_
_entity_poly.entity_id
_entity_poly.type
_entity_poly.pdbx_seq_one_letter_code
_entity_poly.pdbx_strand_id
1 'polypeptide(L)'
;MKKQKKDKRRQSTQNLLGIRKITDYCISTDAGDLVFYIIKPTNISVLPAGAISAKIRALQNTLSAQAGVELLAMNSRESFNATCLFYHDRMQAEQNPAIRELLEQDRAFLDEKQVQMTLAREFYLAVRLKNEKPDTAYTLLSTIETKFRDNGFTTRRAGKEDLKRLLAIYFEQNTTTERFEDYDGQRFLEVI
;
A
#
# COMPACT_ATOMS: atom_id res chain seq x y z
N MET A 1 1.77 39.95 31.46
CA MET A 1 1.84 38.93 30.37
C MET A 1 2.05 37.54 30.99
N LYS A 2 1.01 36.71 31.07
CA LYS A 2 1.12 35.33 31.54
C LYS A 2 1.69 34.47 30.40
N LYS A 3 2.91 33.95 30.57
CA LYS A 3 3.46 32.90 29.70
C LYS A 3 2.54 31.67 29.82
N GLN A 4 1.79 31.35 28.76
CA GLN A 4 1.11 30.06 28.64
C GLN A 4 2.18 28.95 28.72
N LYS A 5 2.12 28.15 29.79
CA LYS A 5 2.86 26.89 29.86
C LYS A 5 2.42 26.06 28.66
N LYS A 6 3.30 25.85 27.68
CA LYS A 6 3.13 24.82 26.64
C LYS A 6 2.95 23.50 27.35
N ASP A 7 1.74 22.98 27.28
CA ASP A 7 1.39 21.66 27.79
C ASP A 7 2.30 20.65 27.09
N LYS A 8 3.17 20.02 27.83
CA LYS A 8 4.02 18.93 27.32
C LYS A 8 3.15 17.70 27.17
N ARG A 9 2.19 17.74 26.26
CA ARG A 9 1.47 16.55 25.82
C ARG A 9 2.53 15.55 25.37
N ARG A 10 2.48 14.34 25.91
CA ARG A 10 3.30 13.21 25.48
C ARG A 10 3.20 13.15 23.95
N GLN A 11 4.27 13.48 23.25
CA GLN A 11 4.31 13.45 21.79
C GLN A 11 4.29 11.97 21.40
N SER A 12 3.18 11.52 20.83
CA SER A 12 3.13 10.20 20.21
C SER A 12 3.97 10.21 18.92
N THR A 13 4.45 9.06 18.50
CA THR A 13 5.14 8.89 17.21
C THR A 13 4.29 9.40 16.05
N GLN A 14 2.97 9.22 16.14
CA GLN A 14 2.01 9.72 15.18
C GLN A 14 2.04 11.25 15.06
N ASN A 15 2.10 11.97 16.18
CA ASN A 15 2.21 13.44 16.19
C ASN A 15 3.57 13.90 15.64
N LEU A 16 4.63 13.13 15.86
CA LEU A 16 5.96 13.44 15.33
C LEU A 16 5.97 13.36 13.79
N LEU A 17 5.23 12.43 13.22
CA LEU A 17 5.08 12.24 11.78
C LEU A 17 4.07 13.22 11.14
N GLY A 18 3.39 14.04 11.95
CA GLY A 18 2.35 14.94 11.48
C GLY A 18 1.09 14.22 10.99
N ILE A 19 0.91 12.94 11.32
CA ILE A 19 -0.26 12.15 10.98
C ILE A 19 -1.30 12.35 12.07
N ARG A 20 -2.48 12.90 11.72
CA ARG A 20 -3.59 13.09 12.65
C ARG A 20 -4.43 11.83 12.80
N LYS A 21 -4.78 11.22 11.67
CA LYS A 21 -5.68 10.07 11.62
C LYS A 21 -5.50 9.30 10.30
N ILE A 22 -5.63 7.97 10.38
CA ILE A 22 -5.81 7.12 9.22
C ILE A 22 -7.30 6.79 9.12
N THR A 23 -7.92 7.21 8.03
CA THR A 23 -9.33 6.94 7.74
C THR A 23 -9.45 5.73 6.80
N ASP A 24 -10.67 5.40 6.41
CA ASP A 24 -10.90 4.30 5.46
C ASP A 24 -10.33 4.60 4.06
N TYR A 25 -10.08 5.88 3.73
CA TYR A 25 -9.70 6.28 2.37
C TYR A 25 -8.57 7.29 2.28
N CYS A 26 -8.10 7.85 3.39
CA CYS A 26 -7.02 8.83 3.38
C CYS A 26 -6.20 8.82 4.68
N ILE A 27 -5.00 9.37 4.59
CA ILE A 27 -4.17 9.73 5.74
C ILE A 27 -4.33 11.23 5.95
N SER A 28 -4.99 11.60 7.06
CA SER A 28 -5.13 12.99 7.45
C SER A 28 -3.86 13.49 8.12
N THR A 29 -3.28 14.57 7.60
CA THR A 29 -2.03 15.16 8.09
C THR A 29 -2.23 16.64 8.44
N ASP A 30 -1.21 17.24 9.07
CA ASP A 30 -1.21 18.68 9.35
C ASP A 30 -1.15 19.54 8.07
N ALA A 31 -0.68 18.97 6.96
CA ALA A 31 -0.53 19.63 5.66
C ALA A 31 -1.67 19.32 4.67
N GLY A 32 -2.74 18.68 5.13
CA GLY A 32 -3.89 18.24 4.32
C GLY A 32 -4.06 16.73 4.28
N ASP A 33 -5.10 16.29 3.62
CA ASP A 33 -5.42 14.87 3.49
C ASP A 33 -4.68 14.24 2.30
N LEU A 34 -4.08 13.07 2.51
CA LEU A 34 -3.40 12.31 1.48
C LEU A 34 -4.29 11.14 1.06
N VAL A 35 -4.72 11.15 -0.20
CA VAL A 35 -5.45 10.05 -0.82
C VAL A 35 -4.49 9.29 -1.73
N PHE A 36 -4.53 7.96 -1.65
CA PHE A 36 -3.66 7.10 -2.43
C PHE A 36 -4.45 6.23 -3.40
N TYR A 37 -3.88 6.04 -4.58
CA TYR A 37 -4.32 5.05 -5.55
C TYR A 37 -3.21 4.03 -5.76
N ILE A 38 -3.58 2.78 -5.81
CA ILE A 38 -2.66 1.69 -6.15
C ILE A 38 -2.72 1.50 -7.66
N ILE A 39 -1.55 1.51 -8.29
CA ILE A 39 -1.41 1.27 -9.73
C ILE A 39 -0.98 -0.17 -9.92
N LYS A 40 -1.79 -0.95 -10.65
CA LYS A 40 -1.42 -2.33 -11.00
C LYS A 40 -0.29 -2.30 -12.03
N PRO A 41 0.88 -2.88 -11.73
CA PRO A 41 1.98 -2.93 -12.67
C PRO A 41 1.62 -3.76 -13.90
N THR A 42 2.16 -3.37 -15.05
CA THR A 42 2.07 -4.16 -16.29
C THR A 42 3.41 -4.84 -16.53
N ASN A 43 3.39 -6.12 -16.84
CA ASN A 43 4.61 -6.82 -17.26
C ASN A 43 5.03 -6.31 -18.63
N ILE A 44 6.11 -5.52 -18.65
CA ILE A 44 6.66 -4.93 -19.87
C ILE A 44 7.57 -5.89 -20.64
N SER A 45 8.03 -6.98 -20.02
CA SER A 45 8.98 -7.92 -20.64
C SER A 45 8.40 -8.67 -21.85
N VAL A 46 7.07 -8.75 -21.90
CA VAL A 46 6.34 -9.42 -23.01
C VAL A 46 5.81 -8.44 -24.05
N LEU A 47 6.08 -7.14 -23.90
CA LEU A 47 5.58 -6.12 -24.80
C LEU A 47 6.64 -5.74 -25.85
N PRO A 48 6.22 -5.48 -27.10
CA PRO A 48 7.12 -4.93 -28.11
C PRO A 48 7.52 -3.49 -27.75
N ALA A 49 8.71 -3.07 -28.20
CA ALA A 49 9.28 -1.76 -27.87
C ALA A 49 8.36 -0.56 -28.15
N GLY A 50 7.58 -0.64 -29.25
CA GLY A 50 6.57 0.38 -29.59
C GLY A 50 5.47 0.52 -28.53
N ALA A 51 4.98 -0.61 -27.99
CA ALA A 51 3.97 -0.61 -26.94
C ALA A 51 4.53 -0.08 -25.61
N ILE A 52 5.78 -0.40 -25.30
CA ILE A 52 6.47 0.16 -24.11
C ILE A 52 6.57 1.68 -24.25
N SER A 53 7.04 2.18 -25.41
CA SER A 53 7.16 3.61 -25.66
C SER A 53 5.80 4.33 -25.57
N ALA A 54 4.73 3.71 -26.09
CA ALA A 54 3.38 4.25 -26.00
C ALA A 54 2.91 4.35 -24.53
N LYS A 55 3.16 3.32 -23.70
CA LYS A 55 2.83 3.35 -22.27
C LYS A 55 3.61 4.43 -21.51
N ILE A 56 4.88 4.61 -21.81
CA ILE A 56 5.70 5.67 -21.19
C ILE A 56 5.11 7.05 -21.52
N ARG A 57 4.77 7.30 -22.77
CA ARG A 57 4.14 8.57 -23.20
C ARG A 57 2.76 8.77 -22.55
N ALA A 58 1.96 7.72 -22.46
CA ALA A 58 0.67 7.77 -21.78
C ALA A 58 0.81 8.15 -20.29
N LEU A 59 1.78 7.55 -19.58
CA LEU A 59 2.07 7.90 -18.19
C LEU A 59 2.54 9.35 -18.07
N GLN A 60 3.48 9.76 -18.91
CA GLN A 60 3.99 11.14 -18.95
C GLN A 60 2.87 12.14 -19.15
N ASN A 61 1.99 11.92 -20.13
CA ASN A 61 0.84 12.81 -20.42
C ASN A 61 -0.14 12.84 -19.24
N THR A 62 -0.40 11.69 -18.61
CA THR A 62 -1.31 11.60 -17.48
C THR A 62 -0.77 12.38 -16.27
N LEU A 63 0.51 12.23 -15.96
CA LEU A 63 1.15 12.93 -14.83
C LEU A 63 1.30 14.44 -15.09
N SER A 64 1.70 14.82 -16.31
CA SER A 64 1.89 16.24 -16.68
C SER A 64 0.58 17.04 -16.65
N ALA A 65 -0.54 16.38 -16.85
CA ALA A 65 -1.86 17.01 -16.82
C ALA A 65 -2.44 17.21 -15.41
N GLN A 66 -1.72 16.76 -14.36
CA GLN A 66 -2.19 16.79 -12.98
C GLN A 66 -1.15 17.46 -12.08
N ALA A 67 -1.42 18.71 -11.67
CA ALA A 67 -0.60 19.37 -10.65
C ALA A 67 -0.85 18.73 -9.26
N GLY A 68 0.20 18.53 -8.48
CA GLY A 68 0.08 18.06 -7.09
C GLY A 68 -0.12 16.56 -6.91
N VAL A 69 0.23 15.78 -7.93
CA VAL A 69 0.25 14.32 -7.87
C VAL A 69 1.69 13.83 -7.68
N GLU A 70 1.88 12.92 -6.76
CA GLU A 70 3.17 12.29 -6.45
C GLU A 70 3.11 10.80 -6.81
N LEU A 71 4.14 10.29 -7.49
CA LEU A 71 4.27 8.86 -7.80
C LEU A 71 5.28 8.23 -6.82
N LEU A 72 4.83 7.20 -6.10
CA LEU A 72 5.69 6.44 -5.20
C LEU A 72 5.90 5.04 -5.78
N ALA A 73 7.16 4.62 -5.82
CA ALA A 73 7.55 3.25 -6.11
C ALA A 73 8.20 2.68 -4.85
N MET A 74 7.60 1.67 -4.26
CA MET A 74 8.05 1.08 -3.01
C MET A 74 8.37 -0.39 -3.20
N ASN A 75 9.40 -0.86 -2.52
CA ASN A 75 9.74 -2.27 -2.49
C ASN A 75 9.20 -2.86 -1.20
N SER A 76 8.38 -3.90 -1.31
CA SER A 76 7.93 -4.72 -0.19
C SER A 76 8.51 -6.12 -0.31
N ARG A 77 8.43 -6.90 0.75
CA ARG A 77 8.66 -8.34 0.69
C ARG A 77 7.34 -9.05 0.51
N GLU A 78 7.30 -9.99 -0.40
CA GLU A 78 6.16 -10.87 -0.55
C GLU A 78 6.20 -11.95 0.53
N SER A 79 5.08 -12.21 1.20
CA SER A 79 4.96 -13.30 2.18
C SER A 79 4.09 -14.39 1.60
N PHE A 80 4.60 -15.61 1.60
CA PHE A 80 3.85 -16.80 1.22
C PHE A 80 3.26 -17.53 2.42
N ASN A 81 3.36 -16.96 3.63
CA ASN A 81 2.90 -17.61 4.87
C ASN A 81 1.45 -18.08 4.79
N ALA A 82 0.53 -17.25 4.27
CA ALA A 82 -0.87 -17.63 4.12
C ALA A 82 -1.05 -18.82 3.15
N THR A 83 -0.27 -18.87 2.07
CA THR A 83 -0.29 -19.97 1.09
C THR A 83 0.34 -21.23 1.68
N CYS A 84 1.41 -21.09 2.43
CA CYS A 84 2.05 -22.22 3.14
C CYS A 84 1.12 -22.82 4.20
N LEU A 85 0.39 -22.00 4.94
CA LEU A 85 -0.64 -22.44 5.88
C LEU A 85 -1.79 -23.16 5.15
N PHE A 86 -2.26 -22.62 4.03
CA PHE A 86 -3.28 -23.28 3.21
C PHE A 86 -2.83 -24.66 2.73
N TYR A 87 -1.58 -24.79 2.26
CA TYR A 87 -1.04 -26.10 1.86
C TYR A 87 -0.91 -27.04 3.04
N HIS A 88 -0.47 -26.55 4.20
CA HIS A 88 -0.41 -27.34 5.42
C HIS A 88 -1.79 -27.90 5.80
N ASP A 89 -2.81 -27.07 5.87
CA ASP A 89 -4.17 -27.50 6.21
C ASP A 89 -4.74 -28.47 5.19
N ARG A 90 -4.45 -28.23 3.89
CA ARG A 90 -4.84 -29.13 2.83
C ARG A 90 -4.18 -30.51 2.94
N MET A 91 -2.89 -30.56 3.29
CA MET A 91 -2.15 -31.79 3.52
C MET A 91 -2.73 -32.62 4.68
N GLN A 92 -3.18 -31.94 5.76
CA GLN A 92 -3.81 -32.62 6.90
C GLN A 92 -5.15 -33.28 6.51
N ALA A 93 -5.90 -32.69 5.61
CA ALA A 93 -7.18 -33.16 5.13
C ALA A 93 -7.06 -34.21 4.00
N GLU A 94 -5.93 -34.25 3.30
CA GLU A 94 -5.75 -35.14 2.13
C GLU A 94 -5.42 -36.57 2.52
N GLN A 95 -6.11 -37.53 1.93
CA GLN A 95 -5.90 -38.97 2.19
C GLN A 95 -4.97 -39.64 1.17
N ASN A 96 -4.84 -39.06 -0.02
CA ASN A 96 -4.00 -39.62 -1.06
C ASN A 96 -2.51 -39.28 -0.81
N PRO A 97 -1.62 -40.25 -0.60
CA PRO A 97 -0.22 -40.00 -0.29
C PRO A 97 0.53 -39.28 -1.42
N ALA A 98 0.19 -39.54 -2.69
CA ALA A 98 0.84 -38.86 -3.82
C ALA A 98 0.47 -37.38 -3.89
N ILE A 99 -0.78 -37.04 -3.54
CA ILE A 99 -1.21 -35.62 -3.48
C ILE A 99 -0.56 -34.91 -2.28
N ARG A 100 -0.44 -35.58 -1.15
CA ARG A 100 0.29 -35.06 0.02
C ARG A 100 1.74 -34.73 -0.31
N GLU A 101 2.42 -35.61 -1.01
CA GLU A 101 3.81 -35.38 -1.43
C GLU A 101 3.94 -34.15 -2.35
N LEU A 102 3.02 -33.98 -3.30
CA LEU A 102 3.00 -32.78 -4.16
C LEU A 102 2.77 -31.52 -3.37
N LEU A 103 1.83 -31.50 -2.44
CA LEU A 103 1.56 -30.35 -1.58
C LEU A 103 2.78 -29.98 -0.69
N GLU A 104 3.50 -30.99 -0.20
CA GLU A 104 4.75 -30.78 0.56
C GLU A 104 5.85 -30.17 -0.32
N GLN A 105 6.01 -30.67 -1.57
CA GLN A 105 6.97 -30.12 -2.52
C GLN A 105 6.62 -28.67 -2.86
N ASP A 106 5.35 -28.35 -3.12
CA ASP A 106 4.90 -26.99 -3.39
C ASP A 106 5.15 -26.07 -2.20
N ARG A 107 4.88 -26.51 -0.97
CA ARG A 107 5.14 -25.77 0.25
C ARG A 107 6.63 -25.51 0.41
N ALA A 108 7.48 -26.52 0.27
CA ALA A 108 8.93 -26.40 0.38
C ALA A 108 9.50 -25.44 -0.67
N PHE A 109 8.96 -25.49 -1.90
CA PHE A 109 9.33 -24.55 -2.96
C PHE A 109 9.00 -23.11 -2.60
N LEU A 110 7.82 -22.83 -2.02
CA LEU A 110 7.44 -21.48 -1.58
C LEU A 110 8.32 -21.00 -0.43
N ASP A 111 8.63 -21.86 0.55
CA ASP A 111 9.53 -21.54 1.66
C ASP A 111 10.94 -21.17 1.14
N GLU A 112 11.48 -21.94 0.19
CA GLU A 112 12.76 -21.63 -0.47
C GLU A 112 12.70 -20.28 -1.20
N LYS A 113 11.63 -20.04 -1.94
CA LYS A 113 11.43 -18.78 -2.67
C LYS A 113 11.27 -17.58 -1.73
N GLN A 114 10.61 -17.74 -0.60
CA GLN A 114 10.49 -16.68 0.40
C GLN A 114 11.85 -16.24 0.96
N VAL A 115 12.78 -17.18 1.11
CA VAL A 115 14.15 -16.89 1.58
C VAL A 115 14.99 -16.22 0.49
N GLN A 116 14.86 -16.67 -0.77
CA GLN A 116 15.66 -16.20 -1.91
C GLN A 116 15.16 -14.88 -2.50
N MET A 117 13.89 -14.57 -2.32
CA MET A 117 13.18 -13.46 -2.93
C MET A 117 12.47 -12.66 -1.83
N THR A 118 11.97 -11.52 -2.01
CA THR A 118 11.46 -11.00 -3.25
C THR A 118 11.09 -9.58 -2.98
N LEU A 119 11.71 -8.74 -3.64
CA LEU A 119 11.26 -7.37 -3.70
C LEU A 119 10.03 -7.34 -4.62
N ALA A 120 8.85 -7.38 -4.04
CA ALA A 120 7.65 -6.98 -4.75
C ALA A 120 7.65 -5.46 -4.88
N ARG A 121 7.49 -4.95 -6.09
CA ARG A 121 7.40 -3.50 -6.30
C ARG A 121 5.97 -3.06 -6.41
N GLU A 122 5.59 -2.15 -5.53
CA GLU A 122 4.27 -1.55 -5.50
C GLU A 122 4.34 -0.09 -5.96
N PHE A 123 3.34 0.33 -6.72
CA PHE A 123 3.25 1.70 -7.22
C PHE A 123 2.00 2.37 -6.69
N TYR A 124 2.20 3.54 -6.09
CA TYR A 124 1.13 4.36 -5.55
C TYR A 124 1.16 5.75 -6.18
N LEU A 125 -0.02 6.27 -6.37
CA LEU A 125 -0.23 7.66 -6.73
C LEU A 125 -0.77 8.37 -5.49
N ALA A 126 -0.07 9.37 -4.97
CA ALA A 126 -0.51 10.18 -3.85
C ALA A 126 -1.08 11.51 -4.35
N VAL A 127 -2.24 11.85 -3.86
CA VAL A 127 -2.95 13.11 -4.14
C VAL A 127 -3.14 13.84 -2.82
N ARG A 128 -2.62 15.06 -2.74
CA ARG A 128 -2.75 15.91 -1.56
C ARG A 128 -3.92 16.87 -1.70
N LEU A 129 -4.90 16.75 -0.82
CA LEU A 129 -6.04 17.66 -0.70
C LEU A 129 -5.72 18.72 0.36
N LYS A 130 -5.70 19.98 -0.05
CA LYS A 130 -5.41 21.11 0.83
C LYS A 130 -6.70 21.85 1.19
N ASN A 131 -7.47 21.31 2.12
CA ASN A 131 -8.71 21.92 2.61
C ASN A 131 -9.76 22.21 1.50
N GLU A 132 -9.78 21.41 0.43
CA GLU A 132 -10.81 21.49 -0.59
C GLU A 132 -12.18 21.13 0.01
N LYS A 133 -13.23 21.75 -0.56
CA LYS A 133 -14.60 21.32 -0.24
C LYS A 133 -14.82 19.88 -0.69
N PRO A 134 -15.64 19.09 0.00
CA PRO A 134 -15.88 17.69 -0.32
C PRO A 134 -16.22 17.43 -1.80
N ASP A 135 -17.08 18.28 -2.38
CA ASP A 135 -17.49 18.13 -3.79
C ASP A 135 -16.33 18.37 -4.76
N THR A 136 -15.49 19.38 -4.45
CA THR A 136 -14.29 19.69 -5.26
C THR A 136 -13.28 18.58 -5.16
N ALA A 137 -13.05 18.06 -3.95
CA ALA A 137 -12.15 16.92 -3.70
C ALA A 137 -12.63 15.68 -4.44
N TYR A 138 -13.93 15.36 -4.37
CA TYR A 138 -14.52 14.23 -5.09
C TYR A 138 -14.34 14.36 -6.61
N THR A 139 -14.61 15.54 -7.18
CA THR A 139 -14.45 15.82 -8.61
C THR A 139 -13.00 15.65 -9.05
N LEU A 140 -12.04 16.19 -8.27
CA LEU A 140 -10.61 16.05 -8.53
C LEU A 140 -10.18 14.59 -8.54
N LEU A 141 -10.54 13.83 -7.51
CA LEU A 141 -10.19 12.43 -7.37
C LEU A 141 -10.78 11.57 -8.49
N SER A 142 -12.05 11.80 -8.82
CA SER A 142 -12.73 11.11 -9.93
C SER A 142 -12.09 11.43 -11.29
N THR A 143 -11.70 12.69 -11.50
CA THR A 143 -11.01 13.10 -12.72
C THR A 143 -9.65 12.41 -12.87
N ILE A 144 -8.87 12.33 -11.80
CA ILE A 144 -7.58 11.64 -11.78
C ILE A 144 -7.78 10.16 -12.13
N GLU A 145 -8.71 9.48 -11.46
CA GLU A 145 -8.99 8.07 -11.67
C GLU A 145 -9.40 7.78 -13.12
N THR A 146 -10.30 8.61 -13.67
CA THR A 146 -10.74 8.52 -15.06
C THR A 146 -9.58 8.69 -16.04
N LYS A 147 -8.73 9.70 -15.84
CA LYS A 147 -7.56 9.95 -16.71
C LYS A 147 -6.57 8.78 -16.72
N PHE A 148 -6.29 8.18 -15.56
CA PHE A 148 -5.44 7.00 -15.50
C PHE A 148 -6.05 5.83 -16.25
N ARG A 149 -7.34 5.57 -16.03
CA ARG A 149 -8.08 4.50 -16.72
C ARG A 149 -8.10 4.70 -18.24
N ASP A 150 -8.41 5.91 -18.70
CA ASP A 150 -8.50 6.23 -20.13
C ASP A 150 -7.13 6.12 -20.84
N ASN A 151 -6.04 6.30 -20.11
CA ASN A 151 -4.68 6.07 -20.59
C ASN A 151 -4.18 4.61 -20.39
N GLY A 152 -5.08 3.68 -20.07
CA GLY A 152 -4.79 2.25 -19.99
C GLY A 152 -4.03 1.81 -18.73
N PHE A 153 -4.15 2.58 -17.63
CA PHE A 153 -3.64 2.20 -16.32
C PHE A 153 -4.76 1.68 -15.44
N THR A 154 -4.60 0.50 -14.89
CA THR A 154 -5.51 -0.05 -13.89
C THR A 154 -5.14 0.53 -12.53
N THR A 155 -6.03 1.36 -11.99
CA THR A 155 -5.88 1.97 -10.68
C THR A 155 -7.06 1.63 -9.79
N ARG A 156 -6.82 1.54 -8.48
CA ARG A 156 -7.87 1.49 -7.47
C ARG A 156 -7.50 2.40 -6.30
N ARG A 157 -8.50 2.97 -5.67
CA ARG A 157 -8.30 3.75 -4.44
C ARG A 157 -7.83 2.82 -3.31
N ALA A 158 -6.84 3.26 -2.56
CA ALA A 158 -6.36 2.54 -1.38
C ALA A 158 -7.39 2.62 -0.26
N GLY A 159 -7.69 1.49 0.35
CA GLY A 159 -8.49 1.39 1.56
C GLY A 159 -7.62 1.44 2.82
N LYS A 160 -8.24 1.36 4.00
CA LYS A 160 -7.56 1.44 5.29
C LYS A 160 -6.41 0.44 5.44
N GLU A 161 -6.62 -0.80 5.05
CA GLU A 161 -5.59 -1.84 5.12
C GLU A 161 -4.42 -1.58 4.17
N ASP A 162 -4.71 -1.06 2.97
CA ASP A 162 -3.66 -0.64 2.03
C ASP A 162 -2.84 0.52 2.58
N LEU A 163 -3.49 1.48 3.26
CA LEU A 163 -2.81 2.63 3.88
C LEU A 163 -1.92 2.21 5.04
N LYS A 164 -2.35 1.27 5.87
CA LYS A 164 -1.52 0.70 6.93
C LYS A 164 -0.31 0.00 6.34
N ARG A 165 -0.52 -0.84 5.33
CA ARG A 165 0.55 -1.53 4.62
C ARG A 165 1.53 -0.55 3.97
N LEU A 166 1.03 0.48 3.30
CA LEU A 166 1.86 1.54 2.70
C LEU A 166 2.78 2.17 3.76
N LEU A 167 2.23 2.57 4.90
CA LEU A 167 3.02 3.15 5.99
C LEU A 167 4.03 2.16 6.55
N ALA A 168 3.64 0.91 6.74
CA ALA A 168 4.54 -0.13 7.22
C ALA A 168 5.73 -0.34 6.27
N ILE A 169 5.49 -0.44 4.95
CA ILE A 169 6.55 -0.57 3.95
C ILE A 169 7.42 0.69 3.90
N TYR A 170 6.81 1.86 4.04
CA TYR A 170 7.53 3.13 3.99
C TYR A 170 8.51 3.30 5.16
N PHE A 171 8.12 2.88 6.36
CA PHE A 171 8.94 2.99 7.56
C PHE A 171 9.79 1.75 7.84
N GLU A 172 9.35 0.58 7.39
CA GLU A 172 10.01 -0.69 7.62
C GLU A 172 10.05 -1.53 6.33
N GLN A 173 11.17 -1.47 5.62
CA GLN A 173 11.36 -2.11 4.31
C GLN A 173 11.18 -3.64 4.32
N ASN A 174 11.22 -4.27 5.49
CA ASN A 174 11.07 -5.72 5.64
C ASN A 174 9.63 -6.18 5.87
N THR A 175 8.68 -5.26 5.77
CA THR A 175 7.27 -5.56 5.97
C THR A 175 6.75 -6.46 4.86
N THR A 176 6.09 -7.53 5.27
CA THR A 176 5.47 -8.54 4.42
C THR A 176 4.03 -8.16 4.07
N THR A 177 3.34 -9.00 3.30
CA THR A 177 1.92 -8.82 2.92
C THR A 177 0.94 -9.11 4.06
N GLU A 178 1.41 -9.22 5.29
CA GLU A 178 0.58 -9.54 6.46
C GLU A 178 -0.43 -8.43 6.77
N ARG A 179 -1.55 -8.84 7.34
CA ARG A 179 -2.55 -7.89 7.83
C ARG A 179 -2.08 -7.29 9.14
N PHE A 180 -2.19 -5.97 9.24
CA PHE A 180 -1.90 -5.25 10.48
C PHE A 180 -3.18 -5.12 11.30
N GLU A 181 -3.13 -5.57 12.56
CA GLU A 181 -4.23 -5.36 13.49
C GLU A 181 -4.39 -3.87 13.81
N ASP A 182 -5.63 -3.46 14.12
CA ASP A 182 -5.93 -2.10 14.56
C ASP A 182 -5.55 -1.93 16.04
N TYR A 183 -4.30 -1.58 16.30
CA TYR A 183 -3.88 -1.13 17.61
C TYR A 183 -3.97 0.39 17.67
N ASP A 184 -4.84 0.91 18.52
CA ASP A 184 -4.94 2.35 18.79
C ASP A 184 -3.91 2.86 19.81
N GLY A 185 -3.08 1.96 20.33
CA GLY A 185 -2.08 2.24 21.35
C GLY A 185 -2.62 2.25 22.80
N GLN A 186 -3.93 2.20 23.03
CA GLN A 186 -4.51 2.16 24.37
C GLN A 186 -4.03 0.95 25.17
N ARG A 187 -3.87 -0.19 24.49
CA ARG A 187 -3.39 -1.43 25.10
C ARG A 187 -2.04 -1.31 25.80
N PHE A 188 -1.23 -0.32 25.45
CA PHE A 188 0.08 -0.06 26.05
C PHE A 188 0.05 1.07 27.08
N LEU A 189 -1.09 1.73 27.30
CA LEU A 189 -1.24 2.83 28.25
C LEU A 189 -1.84 2.40 29.60
N GLU A 190 -2.39 1.20 29.67
CA GLU A 190 -3.08 0.68 30.88
C GLU A 190 -2.15 -0.05 31.86
N VAL A 191 -0.82 -0.01 31.64
CA VAL A 191 0.15 -0.63 32.54
C VAL A 191 1.05 0.45 33.14
N ILE A 192 0.49 1.30 34.00
CA ILE A 192 1.23 2.02 35.05
C ILE A 192 0.28 2.28 36.22
#